data_c19307a09e6754aea17b7d482b28a6d5
#
_entry.id   c19307a09e6754aea17b7d482b28a6d5
#
_cell.length_a   1.000
_cell.length_b   1.000
_cell.length_c   1.000
_cell.angle_alpha   90.00
_cell.angle_beta   90.00
_cell.angle_gamma   90.00
#
_symmetry.space_group_name_H-M   'P 1'
#
loop_
_entity.id
_entity.type
_entity.pdbx_description
1 polymer ?
#
loop_
_entity_poly.entity_id
_entity_poly.type
_entity_poly.pdbx_seq_one_letter_code
_entity_poly.pdbx_strand_id
1 'polypeptide(L)'
;MAEKEISIIHPRPSSIVAALYTLRDLNVDVAILHGPPGCSFKHARLLEEDGIHVVTTGLDENNFVFGGHDKLVQLINKSVELFNPKLIGIVGTCPSMIIGEEMHDAVLEANPDVPVIEVEVHAGYHNNTKGVLFALESALDVGIIDHKEFERQKYLLEKATEVEKKFGAASREYLAPSRGDVKYKAAQRVIQLLKGGKKGLVIMNAKKETGYMFADITLAVNEVAEALGKKENLINMANIDPELGLPRVRQHAEYITRDLKAHGVEVHEIIGGMDEYPIAGEKVSELIKEKYSDFDFAVISGVPHAIPMENIKNMELISITNGPRQVLPLKEMGHEDVLVEIDLHPKTLGVSGIVESEFGATLREVAKEA
;
A
#
# COMPACT_ATOMS: atom_id res chain seq x y z
N MET A 1 2.12 35.85 -10.82
CA MET A 1 2.85 34.93 -9.94
C MET A 1 2.62 33.55 -10.52
N ALA A 2 3.67 32.85 -10.95
CA ALA A 2 3.53 31.48 -11.43
C ALA A 2 3.04 30.61 -10.26
N GLU A 3 1.89 29.97 -10.41
CA GLU A 3 1.46 28.94 -9.48
C GLU A 3 2.57 27.89 -9.39
N LYS A 4 3.15 27.75 -8.20
CA LYS A 4 4.05 26.64 -7.92
C LYS A 4 3.22 25.36 -7.98
N GLU A 5 3.36 24.64 -9.07
CA GLU A 5 2.80 23.29 -9.21
C GLU A 5 3.43 22.40 -8.13
N ILE A 6 2.67 22.09 -7.09
CA ILE A 6 3.11 21.17 -6.04
C ILE A 6 2.92 19.77 -6.61
N SER A 7 4.01 19.19 -7.09
CA SER A 7 4.02 17.82 -7.60
C SER A 7 4.41 16.86 -6.49
N ILE A 8 3.44 16.25 -5.83
CA ILE A 8 3.67 15.11 -4.93
C ILE A 8 3.49 13.84 -5.76
N ILE A 9 4.59 13.19 -6.08
CA ILE A 9 4.60 12.04 -6.99
C ILE A 9 4.45 10.73 -6.22
N HIS A 10 4.96 10.67 -5.00
CA HIS A 10 4.90 9.47 -4.16
C HIS A 10 4.38 9.82 -2.75
N PRO A 11 3.59 8.93 -2.11
CA PRO A 11 2.99 9.21 -0.80
C PRO A 11 3.98 9.34 0.36
N ARG A 12 5.26 9.00 0.17
CA ARG A 12 6.29 9.11 1.19
C ARG A 12 6.87 10.53 1.25
N PRO A 13 7.17 11.06 2.44
CA PRO A 13 7.58 12.45 2.61
C PRO A 13 8.99 12.77 2.08
N SER A 14 9.87 11.78 1.94
CA SER A 14 11.22 11.94 1.39
C SER A 14 11.73 10.66 0.73
N SER A 15 12.80 10.76 -0.04
CA SER A 15 13.46 9.62 -0.67
C SER A 15 14.02 8.63 0.37
N ILE A 16 14.54 9.13 1.50
CA ILE A 16 15.00 8.28 2.62
C ILE A 16 13.85 7.42 3.17
N VAL A 17 12.70 8.05 3.40
CA VAL A 17 11.51 7.33 3.88
C VAL A 17 11.00 6.36 2.81
N ALA A 18 11.04 6.75 1.55
CA ALA A 18 10.66 5.87 0.45
C ALA A 18 11.55 4.62 0.37
N ALA A 19 12.88 4.79 0.52
CA ALA A 19 13.83 3.68 0.62
C ALA A 19 13.50 2.74 1.79
N LEU A 20 13.28 3.29 2.99
CA LEU A 20 12.92 2.50 4.18
C LEU A 20 11.66 1.64 3.97
N TYR A 21 10.62 2.21 3.36
CA TYR A 21 9.40 1.44 3.09
C TYR A 21 9.59 0.41 1.97
N THR A 22 10.52 0.65 1.04
CA THR A 22 10.89 -0.37 0.04
C THR A 22 11.66 -1.51 0.68
N LEU A 23 12.59 -1.24 1.58
CA LEU A 23 13.27 -2.26 2.37
C LEU A 23 12.28 -3.12 3.18
N ARG A 24 11.24 -2.49 3.76
CA ARG A 24 10.14 -3.22 4.39
C ARG A 24 9.46 -4.19 3.42
N ASP A 25 9.13 -3.71 2.23
CA ASP A 25 8.44 -4.51 1.22
C ASP A 25 9.31 -5.65 0.69
N LEU A 26 10.64 -5.52 0.79
CA LEU A 26 11.63 -6.55 0.49
C LEU A 26 11.81 -7.57 1.64
N ASN A 27 11.08 -7.42 2.76
CA ASN A 27 11.21 -8.24 3.97
C ASN A 27 12.59 -8.15 4.64
N VAL A 28 13.17 -6.97 4.70
CA VAL A 28 14.38 -6.72 5.49
C VAL A 28 14.07 -6.90 6.98
N ASP A 29 14.88 -7.64 7.70
CA ASP A 29 14.70 -7.86 9.14
C ASP A 29 15.23 -6.67 9.96
N VAL A 30 16.36 -6.10 9.51
CA VAL A 30 17.00 -4.95 10.16
C VAL A 30 17.25 -3.86 9.12
N ALA A 31 16.77 -2.65 9.38
CA ALA A 31 17.07 -1.46 8.62
C ALA A 31 18.00 -0.54 9.42
N ILE A 32 19.19 -0.25 8.90
CA ILE A 32 20.19 0.64 9.50
C ILE A 32 20.08 2.01 8.83
N LEU A 33 19.79 3.04 9.62
CA LEU A 33 19.92 4.43 9.19
C LEU A 33 21.32 4.94 9.47
N HIS A 34 22.12 5.15 8.43
CA HIS A 34 23.45 5.71 8.56
C HIS A 34 23.39 7.23 8.57
N GLY A 35 23.31 7.78 9.79
CA GLY A 35 23.13 9.21 10.00
C GLY A 35 22.84 9.59 11.45
N PRO A 36 22.47 10.85 11.69
CA PRO A 36 22.05 11.35 13.00
C PRO A 36 20.78 10.65 13.53
N PRO A 37 20.58 10.56 14.85
CA PRO A 37 19.48 9.81 15.45
C PRO A 37 18.08 10.38 15.15
N GLY A 38 17.99 11.63 14.68
CA GLY A 38 16.72 12.27 14.33
C GLY A 38 16.23 11.98 12.90
N CYS A 39 17.07 11.41 12.04
CA CYS A 39 16.69 11.15 10.65
C CYS A 39 15.54 10.15 10.56
N SER A 40 14.43 10.58 9.94
CA SER A 40 13.25 9.74 9.69
C SER A 40 12.62 9.08 10.93
N PHE A 41 12.86 9.60 12.13
CA PHE A 41 12.46 9.01 13.41
C PHE A 41 10.99 8.54 13.45
N LYS A 42 10.05 9.38 12.99
CA LYS A 42 8.62 9.03 12.97
C LYS A 42 8.37 7.76 12.13
N HIS A 43 8.99 7.66 10.98
CA HIS A 43 8.78 6.53 10.07
C HIS A 43 9.53 5.28 10.53
N ALA A 44 10.70 5.46 11.16
CA ALA A 44 11.39 4.38 11.83
C ALA A 44 10.50 3.70 12.88
N ARG A 45 9.84 4.49 13.74
CA ARG A 45 8.88 3.97 14.74
C ARG A 45 7.72 3.21 14.10
N LEU A 46 7.14 3.71 13.02
CA LEU A 46 6.06 3.01 12.31
C LEU A 46 6.54 1.68 11.70
N LEU A 47 7.78 1.61 11.24
CA LEU A 47 8.35 0.37 10.71
C LEU A 47 8.65 -0.65 11.82
N GLU A 48 9.04 -0.19 13.01
CA GLU A 48 9.19 -1.06 14.18
C GLU A 48 7.84 -1.64 14.62
N GLU A 49 6.77 -0.85 14.59
CA GLU A 49 5.40 -1.33 14.83
C GLU A 49 4.97 -2.36 13.77
N ASP A 50 5.52 -2.26 12.56
CA ASP A 50 5.31 -3.20 11.45
C ASP A 50 6.29 -4.40 11.47
N GLY A 51 7.07 -4.55 12.54
CA GLY A 51 7.90 -5.74 12.82
C GLY A 51 9.31 -5.70 12.26
N ILE A 52 9.83 -4.54 11.83
CA ILE A 52 11.20 -4.37 11.36
C ILE A 52 12.03 -3.72 12.46
N HIS A 53 13.21 -4.25 12.73
CA HIS A 53 14.14 -3.57 13.61
C HIS A 53 14.79 -2.38 12.88
N VAL A 54 14.60 -1.17 13.40
CA VAL A 54 15.21 0.04 12.82
C VAL A 54 16.23 0.60 13.79
N VAL A 55 17.48 0.61 13.38
CA VAL A 55 18.61 1.10 14.17
C VAL A 55 19.34 2.24 13.47
N THR A 56 20.07 3.06 14.20
CA THR A 56 20.82 4.21 13.65
C THR A 56 22.26 4.21 14.14
N THR A 57 23.20 4.62 13.26
CA THR A 57 24.58 4.85 13.66
C THR A 57 24.72 6.02 14.62
N GLY A 58 23.70 6.90 14.69
CA GLY A 58 23.70 8.03 15.61
C GLY A 58 24.90 8.95 15.43
N LEU A 59 25.19 9.31 14.17
CA LEU A 59 26.33 10.21 13.85
C LEU A 59 26.21 11.54 14.61
N ASP A 60 27.28 11.88 15.30
CA ASP A 60 27.45 13.12 16.06
C ASP A 60 28.48 14.06 15.39
N GLU A 61 28.76 15.18 16.03
CA GLU A 61 29.69 16.19 15.52
C GLU A 61 31.10 15.66 15.27
N ASN A 62 31.58 14.70 16.06
CA ASN A 62 32.91 14.09 15.86
C ASN A 62 32.90 13.26 14.56
N ASN A 63 31.82 12.55 14.28
CA ASN A 63 31.70 11.76 13.06
C ASN A 63 31.63 12.62 11.80
N PHE A 64 31.13 13.85 11.89
CA PHE A 64 31.17 14.78 10.76
C PHE A 64 32.59 15.26 10.43
N VAL A 65 33.51 15.15 11.39
CA VAL A 65 34.92 15.55 11.20
C VAL A 65 35.82 14.35 10.86
N PHE A 66 35.58 13.21 11.52
CA PHE A 66 36.48 12.04 11.45
C PHE A 66 35.89 10.85 10.67
N GLY A 67 34.64 10.97 10.20
CA GLY A 67 33.92 9.88 9.54
C GLY A 67 33.08 9.04 10.50
N GLY A 68 32.11 8.34 9.93
CA GLY A 68 31.18 7.42 10.62
C GLY A 68 31.40 5.94 10.30
N HIS A 69 32.41 5.62 9.50
CA HIS A 69 32.73 4.29 9.02
C HIS A 69 32.76 3.23 10.15
N ASP A 70 33.59 3.46 11.16
CA ASP A 70 33.74 2.52 12.28
C ASP A 70 32.43 2.28 13.03
N LYS A 71 31.58 3.31 13.16
CA LYS A 71 30.26 3.17 13.76
C LYS A 71 29.34 2.30 12.91
N LEU A 72 29.43 2.40 11.60
CA LEU A 72 28.63 1.58 10.69
C LEU A 72 29.07 0.12 10.76
N VAL A 73 30.38 -0.16 10.69
CA VAL A 73 30.96 -1.51 10.86
C VAL A 73 30.49 -2.14 12.17
N GLN A 74 30.64 -1.42 13.29
CA GLN A 74 30.23 -1.89 14.61
C GLN A 74 28.73 -2.18 14.68
N LEU A 75 27.90 -1.31 14.07
CA LEU A 75 26.45 -1.46 14.10
C LEU A 75 25.97 -2.63 13.25
N ILE A 76 26.58 -2.87 12.08
CA ILE A 76 26.31 -4.05 11.25
C ILE A 76 26.57 -5.32 12.07
N ASN A 77 27.77 -5.46 12.64
CA ASN A 77 28.15 -6.63 13.45
C ASN A 77 27.21 -6.83 14.64
N LYS A 78 26.87 -5.74 15.33
CA LYS A 78 25.97 -5.80 16.49
C LYS A 78 24.54 -6.14 16.09
N SER A 79 24.09 -5.71 14.92
CA SER A 79 22.76 -6.04 14.38
C SER A 79 22.67 -7.53 14.05
N VAL A 80 23.71 -8.12 13.48
CA VAL A 80 23.79 -9.58 13.27
C VAL A 80 23.73 -10.33 14.60
N GLU A 81 24.51 -9.91 15.58
CA GLU A 81 24.57 -10.54 16.91
C GLU A 81 23.21 -10.49 17.65
N LEU A 82 22.56 -9.34 17.64
CA LEU A 82 21.35 -9.09 18.45
C LEU A 82 20.08 -9.63 17.81
N PHE A 83 19.95 -9.53 16.50
CA PHE A 83 18.70 -9.78 15.80
C PHE A 83 18.72 -11.04 14.93
N ASN A 84 19.90 -11.62 14.69
CA ASN A 84 20.07 -12.77 13.81
C ASN A 84 19.28 -12.64 12.48
N PRO A 85 19.46 -11.53 11.73
CA PRO A 85 18.69 -11.22 10.54
C PRO A 85 19.03 -12.17 9.40
N LYS A 86 18.10 -12.32 8.46
CA LYS A 86 18.33 -12.99 7.16
C LYS A 86 18.67 -11.98 6.06
N LEU A 87 18.29 -10.72 6.26
CA LEU A 87 18.51 -9.64 5.31
C LEU A 87 18.64 -8.31 6.07
N ILE A 88 19.69 -7.56 5.76
CA ILE A 88 19.94 -6.22 6.31
C ILE A 88 19.76 -5.20 5.20
N GLY A 89 19.13 -4.06 5.52
CA GLY A 89 19.11 -2.89 4.65
C GLY A 89 19.82 -1.71 5.31
N ILE A 90 20.70 -1.03 4.57
CA ILE A 90 21.38 0.18 5.04
C ILE A 90 20.89 1.35 4.19
N VAL A 91 20.46 2.42 4.84
CA VAL A 91 20.04 3.66 4.17
C VAL A 91 20.96 4.78 4.61
N GLY A 92 21.74 5.30 3.67
CA GLY A 92 22.49 6.53 3.83
C GLY A 92 21.54 7.72 3.98
N THR A 93 22.03 8.78 4.61
CA THR A 93 21.26 10.00 4.83
C THR A 93 21.98 11.22 4.28
N CYS A 94 21.35 12.39 4.26
CA CYS A 94 22.02 13.62 3.79
C CYS A 94 23.38 13.85 4.45
N PRO A 95 23.52 13.68 5.78
CA PRO A 95 24.82 13.85 6.44
C PRO A 95 25.88 12.87 5.98
N SER A 96 25.61 11.56 5.87
CA SER A 96 26.60 10.59 5.40
C SER A 96 27.09 10.89 3.99
N MET A 97 26.20 11.33 3.10
CA MET A 97 26.58 11.75 1.75
C MET A 97 27.41 13.05 1.72
N ILE A 98 27.09 14.02 2.60
CA ILE A 98 27.84 15.30 2.67
C ILE A 98 29.28 15.08 3.11
N ILE A 99 29.52 14.16 4.03
CA ILE A 99 30.88 13.84 4.52
C ILE A 99 31.60 12.80 3.64
N GLY A 100 30.93 12.29 2.58
CA GLY A 100 31.58 11.38 1.63
C GLY A 100 31.81 9.97 2.20
N GLU A 101 30.87 9.47 3.03
CA GLU A 101 30.95 8.09 3.55
C GLU A 101 30.69 7.07 2.44
N GLU A 102 31.60 6.12 2.33
CA GLU A 102 31.45 4.94 1.44
C GLU A 102 30.89 3.78 2.24
N MET A 103 29.56 3.58 2.18
CA MET A 103 28.90 2.53 2.98
C MET A 103 29.37 1.13 2.56
N HIS A 104 29.68 0.93 1.29
CA HIS A 104 30.16 -0.34 0.76
C HIS A 104 31.44 -0.82 1.42
N ASP A 105 32.39 0.06 1.68
CA ASP A 105 33.64 -0.27 2.36
C ASP A 105 33.37 -0.77 3.78
N ALA A 106 32.40 -0.18 4.47
CA ALA A 106 32.01 -0.62 5.81
C ALA A 106 31.31 -2.00 5.80
N VAL A 107 30.53 -2.28 4.78
CA VAL A 107 29.90 -3.60 4.59
C VAL A 107 30.97 -4.67 4.30
N LEU A 108 31.94 -4.35 3.43
CA LEU A 108 33.05 -5.26 3.13
C LEU A 108 33.90 -5.54 4.38
N GLU A 109 34.18 -4.53 5.21
CA GLU A 109 34.94 -4.70 6.45
C GLU A 109 34.18 -5.50 7.51
N ALA A 110 32.87 -5.19 7.69
CA ALA A 110 32.02 -5.94 8.61
C ALA A 110 31.82 -7.41 8.18
N ASN A 111 31.84 -7.65 6.87
CA ASN A 111 31.72 -8.97 6.25
C ASN A 111 30.61 -9.86 6.87
N PRO A 112 29.36 -9.40 6.94
CA PRO A 112 28.27 -10.17 7.52
C PRO A 112 27.94 -11.41 6.66
N ASP A 113 27.58 -12.53 7.32
CA ASP A 113 27.17 -13.78 6.64
C ASP A 113 25.77 -13.71 5.98
N VAL A 114 25.19 -12.53 5.88
CA VAL A 114 23.85 -12.28 5.32
C VAL A 114 23.91 -11.20 4.26
N PRO A 115 23.01 -11.23 3.25
CA PRO A 115 22.98 -10.20 2.22
C PRO A 115 22.64 -8.84 2.83
N VAL A 116 23.22 -7.79 2.25
CA VAL A 116 23.02 -6.39 2.64
C VAL A 116 22.58 -5.58 1.43
N ILE A 117 21.45 -4.91 1.56
CA ILE A 117 20.96 -3.93 0.57
C ILE A 117 21.45 -2.55 0.99
N GLU A 118 22.26 -1.92 0.15
CA GLU A 118 22.85 -0.60 0.43
C GLU A 118 22.14 0.48 -0.41
N VAL A 119 21.60 1.49 0.24
CA VAL A 119 20.82 2.54 -0.42
C VAL A 119 21.41 3.90 -0.11
N GLU A 120 22.18 4.45 -1.04
CA GLU A 120 22.69 5.81 -0.95
C GLU A 120 21.65 6.82 -1.43
N VAL A 121 21.05 7.55 -0.49
CA VAL A 121 19.96 8.46 -0.78
C VAL A 121 19.96 9.68 0.13
N HIS A 122 19.49 10.82 -0.38
CA HIS A 122 19.27 12.03 0.41
C HIS A 122 17.86 12.61 0.20
N ALA A 123 17.42 13.46 1.13
CA ALA A 123 16.08 14.02 1.10
C ALA A 123 15.87 15.13 0.05
N GLY A 124 16.92 15.59 -0.61
CA GLY A 124 16.90 16.73 -1.54
C GLY A 124 16.46 16.41 -2.97
N TYR A 125 16.04 15.20 -3.27
CA TYR A 125 15.50 14.87 -4.59
C TYR A 125 14.12 15.50 -4.79
N HIS A 126 13.86 16.02 -5.98
CA HIS A 126 12.53 16.49 -6.38
C HIS A 126 11.47 15.40 -6.33
N ASN A 127 11.91 14.17 -6.59
CA ASN A 127 11.07 13.01 -6.71
C ASN A 127 11.52 11.95 -5.70
N ASN A 128 10.69 11.67 -4.73
CA ASN A 128 10.97 10.65 -3.70
C ASN A 128 10.94 9.21 -4.25
N THR A 129 10.46 8.97 -5.47
CA THR A 129 10.54 7.67 -6.14
C THR A 129 11.99 7.22 -6.38
N LYS A 130 12.96 8.15 -6.39
CA LYS A 130 14.37 7.76 -6.47
C LYS A 130 14.81 6.87 -5.32
N GLY A 131 14.32 7.12 -4.10
CA GLY A 131 14.61 6.24 -2.97
C GLY A 131 14.07 4.81 -3.15
N VAL A 132 12.92 4.68 -3.82
CA VAL A 132 12.37 3.36 -4.19
C VAL A 132 13.28 2.69 -5.20
N LEU A 133 13.63 3.39 -6.29
CA LEU A 133 14.43 2.83 -7.37
C LEU A 133 15.81 2.39 -6.89
N PHE A 134 16.51 3.20 -6.11
CA PHE A 134 17.83 2.85 -5.57
C PHE A 134 17.77 1.61 -4.66
N ALA A 135 16.72 1.50 -3.84
CA ALA A 135 16.53 0.31 -3.02
C ALA A 135 16.25 -0.95 -3.85
N LEU A 136 15.51 -0.82 -4.95
CA LEU A 136 15.24 -1.92 -5.87
C LEU A 136 16.47 -2.28 -6.71
N GLU A 137 17.25 -1.30 -7.16
CA GLU A 137 18.52 -1.53 -7.88
C GLU A 137 19.49 -2.31 -7.00
N SER A 138 19.71 -1.88 -5.76
CA SER A 138 20.57 -2.60 -4.84
C SER A 138 20.01 -3.99 -4.48
N ALA A 139 18.69 -4.15 -4.37
CA ALA A 139 18.08 -5.47 -4.14
C ALA A 139 18.26 -6.42 -5.34
N LEU A 140 18.29 -5.87 -6.55
CA LEU A 140 18.62 -6.61 -7.77
C LEU A 140 20.09 -7.05 -7.77
N ASP A 141 21.01 -6.14 -7.43
CA ASP A 141 22.45 -6.41 -7.40
C ASP A 141 22.82 -7.52 -6.40
N VAL A 142 22.14 -7.59 -5.26
CA VAL A 142 22.35 -8.65 -4.26
C VAL A 142 21.45 -9.88 -4.49
N GLY A 143 20.67 -9.92 -5.56
CA GLY A 143 19.86 -11.07 -5.96
C GLY A 143 18.60 -11.34 -5.15
N ILE A 144 18.09 -10.34 -4.42
CA ILE A 144 16.82 -10.44 -3.65
C ILE A 144 15.61 -10.39 -4.59
N ILE A 145 15.70 -9.63 -5.67
CA ILE A 145 14.74 -9.62 -6.76
C ILE A 145 15.44 -9.91 -8.08
N ASP A 146 14.71 -10.38 -9.07
CA ASP A 146 15.21 -10.54 -10.43
C ASP A 146 14.96 -9.30 -11.30
N HIS A 147 15.57 -9.27 -12.47
CA HIS A 147 15.46 -8.17 -13.43
C HIS A 147 14.00 -7.97 -13.89
N LYS A 148 13.22 -9.03 -13.99
CA LYS A 148 11.81 -8.96 -14.39
C LYS A 148 10.99 -8.22 -13.35
N GLU A 149 11.19 -8.52 -12.06
CA GLU A 149 10.49 -7.84 -10.98
C GLU A 149 10.96 -6.38 -10.85
N PHE A 150 12.25 -6.10 -11.03
CA PHE A 150 12.76 -4.72 -11.04
C PHE A 150 12.08 -3.86 -12.12
N GLU A 151 12.04 -4.32 -13.38
CA GLU A 151 11.39 -3.60 -14.48
C GLU A 151 9.87 -3.47 -14.26
N ARG A 152 9.24 -4.50 -13.70
CA ARG A 152 7.82 -4.45 -13.33
C ARG A 152 7.56 -3.35 -12.28
N GLN A 153 8.34 -3.29 -11.21
CA GLN A 153 8.20 -2.27 -10.16
C GLN A 153 8.42 -0.85 -10.71
N LYS A 154 9.41 -0.67 -11.57
CA LYS A 154 9.66 0.60 -12.25
C LYS A 154 8.47 1.05 -13.09
N TYR A 155 7.92 0.15 -13.90
CA TYR A 155 6.70 0.41 -14.68
C TYR A 155 5.51 0.79 -13.79
N LEU A 156 5.29 0.08 -12.68
CA LEU A 156 4.21 0.37 -11.74
C LEU A 156 4.37 1.73 -11.07
N LEU A 157 5.59 2.16 -10.73
CA LEU A 157 5.86 3.50 -10.21
C LEU A 157 5.50 4.60 -11.21
N GLU A 158 5.80 4.39 -12.50
CA GLU A 158 5.42 5.31 -13.57
C GLU A 158 3.90 5.39 -13.70
N LYS A 159 3.22 4.23 -13.75
CA LYS A 159 1.76 4.15 -13.84
C LYS A 159 1.05 4.73 -12.61
N ALA A 160 1.52 4.44 -11.41
CA ALA A 160 0.99 5.05 -10.19
C ALA A 160 1.09 6.58 -10.24
N THR A 161 2.22 7.10 -10.72
CA THR A 161 2.43 8.54 -10.89
C THR A 161 1.44 9.14 -11.90
N GLU A 162 1.21 8.47 -13.03
CA GLU A 162 0.26 8.89 -14.06
C GLU A 162 -1.18 8.93 -13.52
N VAL A 163 -1.63 7.85 -12.88
CA VAL A 163 -2.97 7.74 -12.30
C VAL A 163 -3.21 8.80 -11.22
N GLU A 164 -2.26 8.97 -10.30
CA GLU A 164 -2.39 9.96 -9.21
C GLU A 164 -2.34 11.40 -9.71
N LYS A 165 -1.62 11.70 -10.79
CA LYS A 165 -1.63 13.04 -11.43
C LYS A 165 -2.95 13.31 -12.16
N LYS A 166 -3.50 12.34 -12.85
CA LYS A 166 -4.66 12.51 -13.71
C LYS A 166 -5.97 12.46 -12.92
N PHE A 167 -6.09 11.51 -12.02
CA PHE A 167 -7.33 11.21 -11.30
C PHE A 167 -7.19 11.34 -9.78
N GLY A 168 -5.97 11.41 -9.26
CA GLY A 168 -5.70 11.46 -7.84
C GLY A 168 -5.95 12.83 -7.22
N ALA A 169 -5.97 12.87 -5.90
CA ALA A 169 -6.23 14.06 -5.09
C ALA A 169 -4.95 14.77 -4.60
N ALA A 170 -3.78 14.41 -5.11
CA ALA A 170 -2.50 14.93 -4.60
C ALA A 170 -2.36 16.46 -4.70
N SER A 171 -3.01 17.08 -5.70
CA SER A 171 -3.00 18.51 -5.97
C SER A 171 -4.26 19.25 -5.48
N ARG A 172 -5.22 18.55 -4.86
CA ARG A 172 -6.51 19.14 -4.46
C ARG A 172 -6.52 19.54 -2.99
N GLU A 173 -7.42 20.47 -2.64
CA GLU A 173 -7.63 20.89 -1.25
C GLU A 173 -8.05 19.71 -0.36
N TYR A 174 -7.59 19.76 0.89
CA TYR A 174 -8.01 18.77 1.89
C TYR A 174 -9.46 19.01 2.28
N LEU A 175 -10.30 18.02 2.09
CA LEU A 175 -11.66 17.99 2.58
C LEU A 175 -11.71 17.15 3.85
N ALA A 176 -12.27 17.69 4.91
CA ALA A 176 -12.52 16.94 6.13
C ALA A 176 -13.44 15.74 5.83
N PRO A 177 -13.21 14.57 6.43
CA PRO A 177 -14.12 13.45 6.31
C PRO A 177 -15.53 13.87 6.75
N SER A 178 -16.53 13.53 5.95
CA SER A 178 -17.92 13.71 6.35
C SER A 178 -18.21 12.77 7.52
N ARG A 179 -18.41 13.34 8.69
CA ARG A 179 -18.94 12.62 9.84
C ARG A 179 -20.45 12.70 9.77
N GLY A 180 -21.09 11.63 9.42
CA GLY A 180 -22.54 11.61 9.29
C GLY A 180 -23.04 10.21 8.94
N ASP A 181 -24.29 10.17 8.56
CA ASP A 181 -25.03 8.96 8.22
C ASP A 181 -24.73 8.37 6.82
N VAL A 182 -23.69 8.85 6.13
CA VAL A 182 -23.36 8.44 4.76
C VAL A 182 -23.05 6.94 4.69
N LYS A 183 -22.25 6.42 5.63
CA LYS A 183 -21.94 4.98 5.68
C LYS A 183 -23.17 4.16 5.99
N TYR A 184 -24.01 4.63 6.91
CA TYR A 184 -25.27 3.98 7.27
C TYR A 184 -26.24 3.90 6.08
N LYS A 185 -26.43 5.01 5.36
CA LYS A 185 -27.27 5.06 4.16
C LYS A 185 -26.74 4.13 3.05
N ALA A 186 -25.44 4.15 2.81
CA ALA A 186 -24.83 3.26 1.83
C ALA A 186 -24.99 1.78 2.23
N ALA A 187 -24.83 1.45 3.52
CA ALA A 187 -25.06 0.11 4.04
C ALA A 187 -26.53 -0.32 3.83
N GLN A 188 -27.49 0.56 4.16
CA GLN A 188 -28.91 0.30 3.87
C GLN A 188 -29.14 0.07 2.37
N ARG A 189 -28.48 0.85 1.51
CA ARG A 189 -28.61 0.72 0.05
C ARG A 189 -28.09 -0.61 -0.44
N VAL A 190 -26.89 -1.06 -0.01
CA VAL A 190 -26.37 -2.39 -0.34
C VAL A 190 -27.35 -3.49 0.06
N ILE A 191 -27.90 -3.43 1.28
CA ILE A 191 -28.87 -4.40 1.77
C ILE A 191 -30.16 -4.39 0.92
N GLN A 192 -30.66 -3.24 0.54
CA GLN A 192 -31.84 -3.11 -0.32
C GLN A 192 -31.60 -3.75 -1.70
N LEU A 193 -30.44 -3.52 -2.31
CA LEU A 193 -30.07 -4.11 -3.59
C LEU A 193 -30.01 -5.64 -3.50
N LEU A 194 -29.37 -6.17 -2.45
CA LEU A 194 -29.28 -7.60 -2.19
C LEU A 194 -30.67 -8.23 -1.97
N LYS A 195 -31.50 -7.62 -1.11
CA LYS A 195 -32.90 -8.07 -0.87
C LYS A 195 -33.73 -8.04 -2.13
N GLY A 196 -33.49 -7.05 -3.00
CA GLY A 196 -34.14 -6.95 -4.31
C GLY A 196 -33.67 -7.99 -5.34
N GLY A 197 -32.74 -8.89 -4.95
CA GLY A 197 -32.20 -9.91 -5.85
C GLY A 197 -31.32 -9.37 -6.97
N LYS A 198 -30.75 -8.17 -6.77
CA LYS A 198 -29.85 -7.52 -7.71
C LYS A 198 -28.50 -8.24 -7.77
N LYS A 199 -27.88 -8.26 -8.95
CA LYS A 199 -26.54 -8.81 -9.17
C LYS A 199 -25.49 -7.76 -8.84
N GLY A 200 -24.53 -8.09 -8.00
CA GLY A 200 -23.51 -7.17 -7.50
C GLY A 200 -22.08 -7.62 -7.76
N LEU A 201 -21.22 -6.67 -8.13
CA LEU A 201 -19.78 -6.86 -8.12
C LEU A 201 -19.20 -6.33 -6.82
N VAL A 202 -18.33 -7.11 -6.18
CA VAL A 202 -17.54 -6.65 -5.04
C VAL A 202 -16.09 -6.59 -5.50
N ILE A 203 -15.61 -5.37 -5.71
CA ILE A 203 -14.31 -5.12 -6.35
C ILE A 203 -13.36 -4.52 -5.30
N MET A 204 -12.33 -5.25 -4.95
CA MET A 204 -11.22 -4.77 -4.14
C MET A 204 -10.05 -4.44 -5.05
N ASN A 205 -9.77 -3.15 -5.23
CA ASN A 205 -8.57 -2.65 -5.90
C ASN A 205 -7.76 -1.82 -4.89
N ALA A 206 -7.09 -2.49 -3.97
CA ALA A 206 -6.44 -1.86 -2.83
C ALA A 206 -4.93 -1.73 -3.00
N LYS A 207 -4.36 -0.70 -2.34
CA LYS A 207 -2.91 -0.59 -2.13
C LYS A 207 -2.47 -1.57 -1.04
N LYS A 208 -1.26 -2.06 -1.14
CA LYS A 208 -0.65 -3.00 -0.18
C LYS A 208 -0.74 -2.55 1.28
N GLU A 209 -0.64 -1.24 1.54
CA GLU A 209 -0.68 -0.69 2.89
C GLU A 209 -2.07 -0.71 3.53
N THR A 210 -3.12 -0.84 2.74
CA THR A 210 -4.51 -0.75 3.19
C THR A 210 -5.35 -1.98 2.90
N GLY A 211 -4.73 -2.98 2.25
CA GLY A 211 -5.40 -4.18 1.77
C GLY A 211 -6.17 -4.95 2.83
N TYR A 212 -5.60 -5.13 4.03
CA TYR A 212 -6.27 -5.84 5.12
C TYR A 212 -7.61 -5.25 5.55
N MET A 213 -7.72 -3.92 5.49
CA MET A 213 -8.95 -3.24 5.86
C MET A 213 -9.98 -3.23 4.72
N PHE A 214 -9.52 -3.05 3.47
CA PHE A 214 -10.43 -3.12 2.33
C PHE A 214 -10.93 -4.55 2.07
N ALA A 215 -10.16 -5.56 2.43
CA ALA A 215 -10.61 -6.95 2.39
C ALA A 215 -11.78 -7.23 3.35
N ASP A 216 -11.86 -6.53 4.49
CA ASP A 216 -13.00 -6.62 5.39
C ASP A 216 -14.30 -6.15 4.75
N ILE A 217 -14.24 -5.17 3.85
CA ILE A 217 -15.44 -4.74 3.11
C ILE A 217 -15.95 -5.87 2.21
N THR A 218 -15.03 -6.56 1.51
CA THR A 218 -15.39 -7.74 0.73
C THR A 218 -16.01 -8.82 1.63
N LEU A 219 -15.42 -9.08 2.78
CA LEU A 219 -15.92 -10.03 3.77
C LEU A 219 -17.32 -9.64 4.24
N ALA A 220 -17.52 -8.39 4.70
CA ALA A 220 -18.79 -7.92 5.24
C ALA A 220 -19.95 -7.98 4.24
N VAL A 221 -19.69 -7.61 2.98
CA VAL A 221 -20.72 -7.69 1.91
C VAL A 221 -21.13 -9.13 1.68
N ASN A 222 -20.17 -10.07 1.66
CA ASN A 222 -20.46 -11.50 1.49
C ASN A 222 -21.19 -12.11 2.70
N GLU A 223 -20.82 -11.75 3.93
CA GLU A 223 -21.50 -12.18 5.16
C GLU A 223 -22.97 -11.75 5.16
N VAL A 224 -23.22 -10.50 4.80
CA VAL A 224 -24.59 -9.96 4.71
C VAL A 224 -25.37 -10.64 3.59
N ALA A 225 -24.77 -10.83 2.44
CA ALA A 225 -25.42 -11.54 1.33
C ALA A 225 -25.74 -12.99 1.67
N GLU A 226 -24.87 -13.69 2.40
CA GLU A 226 -25.11 -15.05 2.88
C GLU A 226 -26.25 -15.09 3.89
N ALA A 227 -26.28 -14.17 4.85
CA ALA A 227 -27.39 -14.05 5.82
C ALA A 227 -28.74 -13.78 5.16
N LEU A 228 -28.75 -13.10 4.02
CA LEU A 228 -29.94 -12.83 3.20
C LEU A 228 -30.26 -13.94 2.19
N GLY A 229 -29.44 -14.99 2.08
CA GLY A 229 -29.57 -16.03 1.06
C GLY A 229 -29.41 -15.52 -0.36
N LYS A 230 -28.47 -14.60 -0.58
CA LYS A 230 -28.22 -13.91 -1.87
C LYS A 230 -26.75 -13.93 -2.30
N LYS A 231 -25.96 -14.81 -1.70
CA LYS A 231 -24.51 -14.89 -1.99
C LYS A 231 -24.21 -15.22 -3.45
N GLU A 232 -25.06 -16.03 -4.05
CA GLU A 232 -24.97 -16.43 -5.47
C GLU A 232 -25.13 -15.24 -6.45
N ASN A 233 -25.65 -14.10 -6.00
CA ASN A 233 -25.79 -12.90 -6.80
C ASN A 233 -24.51 -12.03 -6.82
N LEU A 234 -23.47 -12.44 -6.08
CA LEU A 234 -22.23 -11.67 -5.97
C LEU A 234 -21.07 -12.32 -6.72
N ILE A 235 -20.29 -11.47 -7.37
CA ILE A 235 -18.97 -11.81 -7.91
C ILE A 235 -17.91 -10.95 -7.21
N ASN A 236 -16.92 -11.61 -6.62
CA ASN A 236 -15.81 -10.97 -5.94
C ASN A 236 -14.59 -10.90 -6.86
N MET A 237 -14.04 -9.70 -7.04
CA MET A 237 -12.82 -9.42 -7.78
C MET A 237 -11.81 -8.78 -6.84
N ALA A 238 -10.54 -9.21 -6.85
CA ALA A 238 -9.53 -8.61 -5.98
C ALA A 238 -8.12 -8.63 -6.59
N ASN A 239 -7.35 -7.59 -6.32
CA ASN A 239 -5.94 -7.50 -6.69
C ASN A 239 -5.04 -8.12 -5.60
N ILE A 240 -5.21 -9.41 -5.36
CA ILE A 240 -4.51 -10.18 -4.31
C ILE A 240 -3.79 -11.41 -4.87
N ASP A 241 -3.18 -11.30 -6.05
CA ASP A 241 -2.37 -12.38 -6.59
C ASP A 241 -1.13 -12.60 -5.71
N PRO A 242 -0.99 -13.78 -5.06
CA PRO A 242 0.14 -14.05 -4.17
C PRO A 242 1.46 -14.33 -4.91
N GLU A 243 1.42 -14.53 -6.22
CA GLU A 243 2.60 -14.77 -7.04
C GLU A 243 3.23 -13.45 -7.54
N LEU A 244 2.53 -12.31 -7.40
CA LEU A 244 2.95 -11.01 -7.91
C LEU A 244 3.34 -10.04 -6.79
N GLY A 245 4.48 -9.39 -6.96
CA GLY A 245 4.96 -8.33 -6.09
C GLY A 245 6.20 -8.68 -5.27
N LEU A 246 6.67 -7.69 -4.53
CA LEU A 246 7.76 -7.84 -3.58
C LEU A 246 7.40 -8.83 -2.45
N PRO A 247 8.37 -9.44 -1.77
CA PRO A 247 8.11 -10.53 -0.81
C PRO A 247 6.99 -10.25 0.20
N ARG A 248 6.96 -9.06 0.82
CA ARG A 248 5.91 -8.71 1.80
C ARG A 248 4.56 -8.47 1.12
N VAL A 249 4.54 -7.95 -0.08
CA VAL A 249 3.29 -7.72 -0.84
C VAL A 249 2.59 -9.05 -1.13
N ARG A 250 3.34 -10.06 -1.56
CA ARG A 250 2.85 -11.43 -1.77
C ARG A 250 2.35 -12.06 -0.47
N GLN A 251 3.10 -11.92 0.61
CA GLN A 251 2.70 -12.40 1.93
C GLN A 251 1.38 -11.78 2.42
N HIS A 252 1.17 -10.48 2.19
CA HIS A 252 -0.10 -9.83 2.51
C HIS A 252 -1.26 -10.40 1.69
N ALA A 253 -1.05 -10.65 0.39
CA ALA A 253 -2.05 -11.27 -0.47
C ALA A 253 -2.41 -12.69 0.00
N GLU A 254 -1.42 -13.49 0.41
CA GLU A 254 -1.63 -14.82 1.00
C GLU A 254 -2.48 -14.76 2.27
N TYR A 255 -2.18 -13.84 3.19
CA TYR A 255 -2.92 -13.69 4.44
C TYR A 255 -4.37 -13.28 4.19
N ILE A 256 -4.60 -12.31 3.29
CA ILE A 256 -5.96 -11.90 2.92
C ILE A 256 -6.72 -13.06 2.28
N THR A 257 -6.10 -13.77 1.33
CA THR A 257 -6.69 -14.92 0.65
C THR A 257 -7.06 -16.03 1.63
N ARG A 258 -6.16 -16.35 2.56
CA ARG A 258 -6.41 -17.32 3.63
C ARG A 258 -7.60 -16.93 4.48
N ASP A 259 -7.68 -15.69 4.91
CA ASP A 259 -8.72 -15.21 5.79
C ASP A 259 -10.09 -15.15 5.10
N LEU A 260 -10.15 -14.64 3.85
CA LEU A 260 -11.38 -14.68 3.05
C LEU A 260 -11.90 -16.11 2.89
N LYS A 261 -11.00 -17.04 2.54
CA LYS A 261 -11.34 -18.46 2.39
C LYS A 261 -11.82 -19.11 3.70
N ALA A 262 -11.19 -18.76 4.83
CA ALA A 262 -11.59 -19.25 6.15
C ALA A 262 -13.02 -18.82 6.52
N HIS A 263 -13.50 -17.70 6.01
CA HIS A 263 -14.86 -17.19 6.17
C HIS A 263 -15.80 -17.61 5.00
N GLY A 264 -15.38 -18.53 4.16
CA GLY A 264 -16.20 -19.02 3.05
C GLY A 264 -16.38 -18.01 1.90
N VAL A 265 -15.56 -16.98 1.82
CA VAL A 265 -15.60 -15.99 0.73
C VAL A 265 -14.64 -16.43 -0.37
N GLU A 266 -15.20 -16.67 -1.56
CA GLU A 266 -14.45 -16.98 -2.77
C GLU A 266 -14.14 -15.71 -3.55
N VAL A 267 -12.89 -15.57 -4.02
CA VAL A 267 -12.49 -14.55 -4.99
C VAL A 267 -12.60 -15.18 -6.38
N HIS A 268 -13.58 -14.75 -7.15
CA HIS A 268 -13.91 -15.32 -8.46
C HIS A 268 -12.93 -14.89 -9.55
N GLU A 269 -12.45 -13.64 -9.47
CA GLU A 269 -11.52 -13.08 -10.44
C GLU A 269 -10.35 -12.39 -9.72
N ILE A 270 -9.15 -12.89 -9.93
CA ILE A 270 -7.92 -12.22 -9.49
C ILE A 270 -7.51 -11.22 -10.57
N ILE A 271 -7.50 -9.94 -10.21
CA ILE A 271 -7.28 -8.83 -11.13
C ILE A 271 -5.84 -8.29 -11.12
N GLY A 272 -4.96 -8.85 -10.31
CA GLY A 272 -3.54 -8.48 -10.23
C GLY A 272 -2.98 -8.59 -8.82
N GLY A 273 -1.72 -8.20 -8.64
CA GLY A 273 -1.06 -8.06 -7.33
C GLY A 273 -1.46 -6.77 -6.60
N MET A 274 -1.20 -6.71 -5.29
CA MET A 274 -1.60 -5.55 -4.46
C MET A 274 -0.82 -4.27 -4.79
N ASP A 275 0.29 -4.36 -5.46
CA ASP A 275 1.04 -3.22 -6.00
C ASP A 275 0.60 -2.81 -7.42
N GLU A 276 -0.22 -3.64 -8.07
CA GLU A 276 -0.76 -3.39 -9.41
C GLU A 276 -2.05 -2.56 -9.43
N TYR A 277 -2.46 -1.98 -8.30
CA TYR A 277 -3.67 -1.15 -8.24
C TYR A 277 -3.80 -0.08 -9.35
N PRO A 278 -2.70 0.50 -9.91
CA PRO A 278 -2.83 1.50 -10.96
C PRO A 278 -3.27 0.94 -12.32
N ILE A 279 -3.05 -0.36 -12.54
CA ILE A 279 -3.34 -1.04 -13.83
C ILE A 279 -4.43 -2.10 -13.69
N ALA A 280 -4.71 -2.60 -12.51
CA ALA A 280 -5.73 -3.63 -12.29
C ALA A 280 -7.15 -3.18 -12.70
N GLY A 281 -7.42 -1.87 -12.68
CA GLY A 281 -8.69 -1.30 -13.12
C GLY A 281 -9.00 -1.55 -14.59
N GLU A 282 -8.03 -1.62 -15.47
CA GLU A 282 -8.20 -1.97 -16.88
C GLU A 282 -8.74 -3.40 -17.00
N LYS A 283 -8.15 -4.35 -16.29
CA LYS A 283 -8.61 -5.74 -16.26
C LYS A 283 -10.04 -5.87 -15.71
N VAL A 284 -10.37 -5.10 -14.66
CA VAL A 284 -11.75 -5.03 -14.15
C VAL A 284 -12.71 -4.58 -15.26
N SER A 285 -12.37 -3.50 -15.96
CA SER A 285 -13.20 -2.95 -17.04
C SER A 285 -13.42 -3.96 -18.18
N GLU A 286 -12.38 -4.71 -18.57
CA GLU A 286 -12.46 -5.77 -19.57
C GLU A 286 -13.35 -6.93 -19.10
N LEU A 287 -13.16 -7.43 -17.88
CA LEU A 287 -13.98 -8.49 -17.30
C LEU A 287 -15.47 -8.11 -17.23
N ILE A 288 -15.77 -6.87 -16.83
CA ILE A 288 -17.15 -6.38 -16.80
C ILE A 288 -17.76 -6.39 -18.20
N LYS A 289 -17.01 -5.88 -19.18
CA LYS A 289 -17.49 -5.86 -20.58
C LYS A 289 -17.75 -7.26 -21.13
N GLU A 290 -16.88 -8.21 -20.81
CA GLU A 290 -16.94 -9.57 -21.37
C GLU A 290 -17.94 -10.48 -20.66
N LYS A 291 -18.02 -10.39 -19.33
CA LYS A 291 -18.73 -11.41 -18.50
C LYS A 291 -19.83 -10.84 -17.62
N TYR A 292 -19.76 -9.56 -17.22
CA TYR A 292 -20.59 -9.02 -16.13
C TYR A 292 -21.34 -7.75 -16.50
N SER A 293 -21.58 -7.53 -17.80
CA SER A 293 -22.27 -6.32 -18.31
C SER A 293 -23.74 -6.21 -17.89
N ASP A 294 -24.34 -7.30 -17.40
CA ASP A 294 -25.72 -7.38 -16.92
C ASP A 294 -25.85 -7.20 -15.39
N PHE A 295 -24.75 -6.84 -14.69
CA PHE A 295 -24.77 -6.61 -13.27
C PHE A 295 -25.37 -5.23 -12.95
N ASP A 296 -26.06 -5.15 -11.81
CA ASP A 296 -26.86 -3.99 -11.41
C ASP A 296 -26.06 -2.96 -10.62
N PHE A 297 -25.14 -3.41 -9.75
CA PHE A 297 -24.37 -2.54 -8.86
C PHE A 297 -22.95 -3.04 -8.64
N ALA A 298 -22.10 -2.13 -8.15
CA ALA A 298 -20.74 -2.48 -7.73
C ALA A 298 -20.37 -1.80 -6.40
N VAL A 299 -19.84 -2.59 -5.47
CA VAL A 299 -19.17 -2.10 -4.26
C VAL A 299 -17.66 -2.12 -4.55
N ILE A 300 -17.05 -0.93 -4.63
CA ILE A 300 -15.65 -0.77 -5.04
C ILE A 300 -14.84 -0.23 -3.85
N SER A 301 -13.86 -0.98 -3.40
CA SER A 301 -13.01 -0.59 -2.26
C SER A 301 -11.54 -0.39 -2.67
N GLY A 302 -10.89 0.62 -2.09
CA GLY A 302 -9.47 0.93 -2.29
C GLY A 302 -9.22 2.13 -3.18
N VAL A 303 -8.95 1.92 -4.47
CA VAL A 303 -8.61 2.95 -5.45
C VAL A 303 -9.63 2.96 -6.62
N PRO A 304 -10.88 3.39 -6.35
CA PRO A 304 -11.94 3.36 -7.37
C PRO A 304 -11.62 4.17 -8.63
N HIS A 305 -10.89 5.29 -8.49
CA HIS A 305 -10.52 6.16 -9.61
C HIS A 305 -9.52 5.55 -10.60
N ALA A 306 -8.93 4.40 -10.27
CA ALA A 306 -8.09 3.65 -11.22
C ALA A 306 -8.93 2.74 -12.15
N ILE A 307 -10.23 2.58 -11.91
CA ILE A 307 -11.11 1.77 -12.74
C ILE A 307 -11.76 2.67 -13.81
N PRO A 308 -11.58 2.37 -15.09
CA PRO A 308 -12.21 3.14 -16.17
C PRO A 308 -13.74 3.10 -16.10
N MET A 309 -14.38 4.27 -16.18
CA MET A 309 -15.84 4.41 -16.05
C MET A 309 -16.63 3.84 -17.23
N GLU A 310 -15.99 3.61 -18.36
CA GLU A 310 -16.66 3.25 -19.62
C GLU A 310 -17.63 2.07 -19.48
N ASN A 311 -17.21 1.02 -18.77
CA ASN A 311 -17.98 -0.21 -18.63
C ASN A 311 -18.76 -0.34 -17.32
N ILE A 312 -18.53 0.56 -16.34
CA ILE A 312 -19.20 0.53 -15.02
C ILE A 312 -20.27 1.61 -14.85
N LYS A 313 -20.35 2.59 -15.73
CA LYS A 313 -21.25 3.76 -15.62
C LYS A 313 -22.75 3.43 -15.61
N ASN A 314 -23.13 2.24 -16.02
CA ASN A 314 -24.55 1.80 -16.03
C ASN A 314 -24.93 1.05 -14.75
N MET A 315 -23.98 0.83 -13.85
CA MET A 315 -24.18 0.20 -12.55
C MET A 315 -24.33 1.27 -11.47
N GLU A 316 -25.08 0.98 -10.44
CA GLU A 316 -25.07 1.79 -9.23
C GLU A 316 -23.76 1.58 -8.47
N LEU A 317 -22.98 2.65 -8.22
CA LEU A 317 -21.64 2.58 -7.69
C LEU A 317 -21.59 3.01 -6.23
N ILE A 318 -21.17 2.10 -5.34
CA ILE A 318 -20.86 2.37 -3.94
C ILE A 318 -19.34 2.27 -3.79
N SER A 319 -18.67 3.40 -3.65
CA SER A 319 -17.20 3.48 -3.71
C SER A 319 -16.60 3.89 -2.38
N ILE A 320 -15.70 3.06 -1.86
CA ILE A 320 -15.02 3.26 -0.59
C ILE A 320 -13.55 3.55 -0.86
N THR A 321 -13.11 4.76 -0.53
CA THR A 321 -11.74 5.23 -0.79
C THR A 321 -10.96 5.49 0.50
N ASN A 322 -9.63 5.62 0.37
CA ASN A 322 -8.71 5.81 1.49
C ASN A 322 -8.43 7.28 1.84
N GLY A 323 -9.16 8.23 1.29
CA GLY A 323 -8.89 9.62 1.61
C GLY A 323 -9.99 10.60 1.20
N PRO A 324 -10.25 11.62 2.03
CA PRO A 324 -11.34 12.59 1.78
C PRO A 324 -11.11 13.41 0.52
N ARG A 325 -9.87 13.57 0.07
CA ARG A 325 -9.53 14.30 -1.16
C ARG A 325 -10.04 13.61 -2.42
N GLN A 326 -10.31 12.30 -2.36
CA GLN A 326 -10.82 11.52 -3.49
C GLN A 326 -12.33 11.68 -3.70
N VAL A 327 -13.07 12.20 -2.72
CA VAL A 327 -14.53 12.26 -2.77
C VAL A 327 -15.03 13.09 -3.95
N LEU A 328 -14.53 14.32 -4.12
CA LEU A 328 -14.96 15.18 -5.24
C LEU A 328 -14.54 14.60 -6.60
N PRO A 329 -13.28 14.20 -6.82
CA PRO A 329 -12.88 13.56 -8.08
C PRO A 329 -13.74 12.37 -8.45
N LEU A 330 -14.04 11.48 -7.52
CA LEU A 330 -14.89 10.32 -7.79
C LEU A 330 -16.32 10.70 -8.16
N LYS A 331 -16.90 11.69 -7.47
CA LYS A 331 -18.23 12.22 -7.84
C LYS A 331 -18.24 12.88 -9.21
N GLU A 332 -17.19 13.63 -9.56
CA GLU A 332 -17.02 14.20 -10.91
C GLU A 332 -16.88 13.13 -12.00
N MET A 333 -16.31 11.97 -11.67
CA MET A 333 -16.25 10.81 -12.56
C MET A 333 -17.58 10.07 -12.71
N GLY A 334 -18.56 10.32 -11.83
CA GLY A 334 -19.88 9.69 -11.89
C GLY A 334 -20.14 8.62 -10.81
N HIS A 335 -19.28 8.53 -9.78
CA HIS A 335 -19.58 7.68 -8.62
C HIS A 335 -20.65 8.36 -7.75
N GLU A 336 -21.75 7.68 -7.48
CA GLU A 336 -22.90 8.26 -6.75
C GLU A 336 -22.63 8.29 -5.24
N ASP A 337 -22.37 7.14 -4.63
CA ASP A 337 -22.05 7.01 -3.23
C ASP A 337 -20.54 6.85 -3.03
N VAL A 338 -19.91 7.89 -2.46
CA VAL A 338 -18.48 7.90 -2.17
C VAL A 338 -18.25 8.00 -0.68
N LEU A 339 -17.64 6.97 -0.12
CA LEU A 339 -17.33 6.81 1.29
C LEU A 339 -15.83 6.90 1.53
N VAL A 340 -15.44 7.36 2.72
CA VAL A 340 -14.04 7.43 3.13
C VAL A 340 -13.82 6.48 4.31
N GLU A 341 -12.93 5.51 4.13
CA GLU A 341 -12.43 4.72 5.24
C GLU A 341 -11.34 5.51 5.95
N ILE A 342 -11.40 5.58 7.28
CA ILE A 342 -10.49 6.35 8.11
C ILE A 342 -9.58 5.44 8.93
N ASP A 343 -8.47 6.00 9.43
CA ASP A 343 -7.47 5.32 10.28
C ASP A 343 -6.86 4.04 9.67
N LEU A 344 -6.76 4.00 8.34
CA LEU A 344 -6.31 2.85 7.57
C LEU A 344 -4.91 2.38 7.95
N HIS A 345 -3.93 3.28 7.93
CA HIS A 345 -2.53 2.91 8.10
C HIS A 345 -2.19 2.46 9.52
N PRO A 346 -2.60 3.16 10.60
CA PRO A 346 -2.31 2.71 11.96
C PRO A 346 -2.91 1.35 12.29
N LYS A 347 -4.11 1.05 11.79
CA LYS A 347 -4.79 -0.21 12.07
C LYS A 347 -4.19 -1.41 11.35
N THR A 348 -3.42 -1.20 10.29
CA THR A 348 -2.83 -2.27 9.47
C THR A 348 -1.34 -2.53 9.76
N LEU A 349 -0.74 -1.80 10.71
CA LEU A 349 0.65 -2.05 11.12
C LEU A 349 0.76 -3.30 11.99
N GLY A 350 1.75 -4.13 11.70
CA GLY A 350 2.07 -5.32 12.47
C GLY A 350 1.01 -6.42 12.45
N VAL A 351 0.02 -6.34 11.57
CA VAL A 351 -1.04 -7.34 11.46
C VAL A 351 -0.76 -8.35 10.34
N SER A 352 -1.29 -9.55 10.50
CA SER A 352 -1.13 -10.66 9.55
C SER A 352 -2.48 -11.24 9.10
N GLY A 353 -3.51 -10.40 9.03
CA GLY A 353 -4.85 -10.80 8.64
C GLY A 353 -5.80 -9.62 8.45
N ILE A 354 -7.03 -9.92 8.05
CA ILE A 354 -8.09 -8.93 7.81
C ILE A 354 -8.40 -8.17 9.10
N VAL A 355 -8.51 -6.85 8.98
CA VAL A 355 -8.83 -5.93 10.08
C VAL A 355 -10.17 -5.27 9.79
N GLU A 356 -11.05 -5.26 10.80
CA GLU A 356 -12.38 -4.67 10.68
C GLU A 356 -12.35 -3.22 10.20
N SER A 357 -13.09 -2.97 9.12
CA SER A 357 -13.32 -1.64 8.55
C SER A 357 -14.53 -0.98 9.18
N GLU A 358 -14.56 0.35 9.18
CA GLU A 358 -15.71 1.10 9.71
C GLU A 358 -16.97 0.87 8.86
N PHE A 359 -16.82 0.80 7.53
CA PHE A 359 -17.96 0.50 6.66
C PHE A 359 -18.41 -0.95 6.79
N GLY A 360 -17.49 -1.91 6.91
CA GLY A 360 -17.83 -3.32 7.15
C GLY A 360 -18.59 -3.52 8.46
N ALA A 361 -18.12 -2.90 9.56
CA ALA A 361 -18.83 -2.89 10.84
C ALA A 361 -20.25 -2.29 10.71
N THR A 362 -20.36 -1.13 10.04
CA THR A 362 -21.66 -0.48 9.81
C THR A 362 -22.61 -1.38 9.01
N LEU A 363 -22.10 -2.06 7.98
CA LEU A 363 -22.90 -2.94 7.13
C LEU A 363 -23.44 -4.13 7.94
N ARG A 364 -22.60 -4.73 8.80
CA ARG A 364 -23.00 -5.82 9.71
C ARG A 364 -24.05 -5.37 10.73
N GLU A 365 -23.94 -4.16 11.28
CA GLU A 365 -24.92 -3.60 12.21
C GLU A 365 -26.26 -3.36 11.54
N VAL A 366 -26.28 -2.67 10.41
CA VAL A 366 -27.52 -2.39 9.67
C VAL A 366 -28.20 -3.68 9.21
N ALA A 367 -27.44 -4.72 8.87
CA ALA A 367 -28.02 -6.00 8.49
C ALA A 367 -28.73 -6.73 9.64
N LYS A 368 -28.35 -6.49 10.90
CA LYS A 368 -29.05 -7.04 12.06
C LYS A 368 -30.40 -6.36 12.33
N GLU A 369 -30.55 -5.12 11.87
CA GLU A 369 -31.77 -4.34 12.03
C GLU A 369 -32.77 -4.59 10.87
N ALA A 370 -32.31 -5.18 9.81
CA ALA A 370 -33.01 -5.33 8.53
C ALA A 370 -33.63 -6.72 8.34
#